data_3d75584bee2bfbf85b4df70e43f1976a
#
_entry.id   3d75584bee2bfbf85b4df70e43f1976a
#
_cell.length_a   1.000
_cell.length_b   1.000
_cell.length_c   1.000
_cell.angle_alpha   90.00
_cell.angle_beta   90.00
_cell.angle_gamma   90.00
#
_symmetry.space_group_name_H-M   'P 1'
#
loop_
_entity.id
_entity.type
_entity.pdbx_description
1 polymer ?
#
loop_
_entity_poly.entity_id
_entity_poly.type
_entity_poly.pdbx_seq_one_letter_code
_entity_poly.pdbx_strand_id
1 'polypeptide(L)'
;MKQFFALLLMLCLLVSALPALGEVYVNKTPPEDWETRDLLRVTVFRTGEGDCMLLQAGGENMMLDGGPYKYRESLRDALKDRDISHFKYLFSTHPHDDHIDGLRMIMYYGFEVEEFVSMFPKNVHDTEGNQKKAMAVLDKAGIHYRQISYGDELTLGGAALTFYSWPEGRTLDAQCSMTKLIYGDCSALFTADIIGDTQHHFLETLEPEILKADVLKAPHHGLTAMVPDFLTAVDPAYIWVTNYGTRGYRIKNQGERRKLPVQFSGDGTIILECDGTDWYIHQNLRQF
;
A
#
# COMPACT_ATOMS: atom_id res chain seq x y z
N MET A 1 -27.16 -24.12 -48.18
CA MET A 1 -27.36 -24.46 -46.77
C MET A 1 -26.11 -24.97 -46.05
N LYS A 2 -24.87 -24.78 -46.54
CA LYS A 2 -23.64 -25.25 -45.88
C LYS A 2 -22.71 -24.11 -45.44
N GLN A 3 -23.06 -22.84 -45.63
CA GLN A 3 -22.23 -21.70 -45.24
C GLN A 3 -22.74 -20.94 -44.01
N PHE A 4 -23.89 -21.27 -43.45
CA PHE A 4 -24.47 -20.63 -42.26
C PHE A 4 -24.05 -21.31 -40.94
N PHE A 5 -23.43 -22.50 -40.97
CA PHE A 5 -23.00 -23.22 -39.77
C PHE A 5 -21.59 -22.90 -39.31
N ALA A 6 -20.75 -22.27 -40.15
CA ALA A 6 -19.36 -21.93 -39.79
C ALA A 6 -19.21 -20.61 -39.02
N LEU A 7 -20.23 -19.74 -39.04
CA LEU A 7 -20.17 -18.43 -38.35
C LEU A 7 -20.65 -18.49 -36.90
N LEU A 8 -21.33 -19.57 -36.48
CA LEU A 8 -21.85 -19.71 -35.12
C LEU A 8 -20.90 -20.40 -34.16
N LEU A 9 -19.78 -20.97 -34.65
CA LEU A 9 -18.78 -21.64 -33.81
C LEU A 9 -17.58 -20.74 -33.40
N MET A 10 -17.50 -19.51 -33.91
CA MET A 10 -16.41 -18.57 -33.63
C MET A 10 -16.78 -17.48 -32.61
N LEU A 11 -18.01 -17.54 -32.06
CA LEU A 11 -18.51 -16.52 -31.10
C LEU A 11 -18.56 -17.01 -29.66
N CYS A 12 -17.96 -18.16 -29.32
CA CYS A 12 -18.07 -18.77 -28.00
C CYS A 12 -16.71 -18.95 -27.27
N LEU A 13 -15.67 -18.15 -27.55
CA LEU A 13 -14.40 -18.24 -26.83
C LEU A 13 -13.80 -16.88 -26.47
N LEU A 14 -14.65 -15.89 -26.21
CA LEU A 14 -14.29 -14.77 -25.35
C LEU A 14 -14.98 -14.98 -23.99
N VAL A 15 -14.68 -16.08 -23.34
CA VAL A 15 -14.73 -16.13 -21.89
C VAL A 15 -13.56 -15.26 -21.48
N SER A 16 -13.85 -13.99 -21.16
CA SER A 16 -12.92 -13.18 -20.37
C SER A 16 -12.65 -14.01 -19.11
N ALA A 17 -11.52 -14.69 -19.06
CA ALA A 17 -11.00 -15.22 -17.81
C ALA A 17 -10.93 -14.01 -16.88
N LEU A 18 -11.83 -13.96 -15.88
CA LEU A 18 -11.61 -13.08 -14.73
C LEU A 18 -10.20 -13.41 -14.25
N PRO A 19 -9.34 -12.41 -14.00
CA PRO A 19 -8.04 -12.70 -13.45
C PRO A 19 -8.25 -13.58 -12.22
N ALA A 20 -7.61 -14.73 -12.17
CA ALA A 20 -7.59 -15.55 -10.99
C ALA A 20 -6.96 -14.68 -9.91
N LEU A 21 -7.65 -14.49 -8.79
CA LEU A 21 -7.04 -13.86 -7.61
C LEU A 21 -5.92 -14.78 -7.15
N GLY A 22 -4.74 -14.21 -6.82
CA GLY A 22 -3.63 -14.96 -6.27
C GLY A 22 -4.01 -15.66 -4.96
N GLU A 23 -3.51 -16.87 -4.73
CA GLU A 23 -3.68 -17.51 -3.43
C GLU A 23 -2.83 -16.79 -2.37
N VAL A 24 -3.35 -16.71 -1.13
CA VAL A 24 -2.69 -16.01 -0.03
C VAL A 24 -2.31 -16.99 1.07
N TYR A 25 -1.02 -17.19 1.24
CA TYR A 25 -0.43 -18.12 2.22
C TYR A 25 0.16 -17.34 3.41
N VAL A 26 -0.52 -17.42 4.56
CA VAL A 26 -0.08 -16.72 5.79
C VAL A 26 0.69 -17.68 6.69
N ASN A 27 1.93 -17.31 7.05
CA ASN A 27 2.84 -18.12 7.89
C ASN A 27 3.08 -19.54 7.33
N LYS A 28 3.12 -19.67 6.01
CA LYS A 28 3.50 -20.90 5.31
C LYS A 28 4.91 -20.75 4.75
N THR A 29 5.62 -21.86 4.65
CA THR A 29 6.92 -21.90 3.98
C THR A 29 6.70 -21.81 2.48
N PRO A 30 7.33 -20.85 1.80
CA PRO A 30 7.27 -20.78 0.35
C PRO A 30 8.02 -21.96 -0.32
N PRO A 31 7.83 -22.16 -1.63
CA PRO A 31 8.59 -23.16 -2.41
C PRO A 31 10.10 -22.95 -2.30
N GLU A 32 10.88 -24.04 -2.49
CA GLU A 32 12.35 -24.00 -2.35
C GLU A 32 13.03 -23.01 -3.34
N ASP A 33 12.43 -22.79 -4.51
CA ASP A 33 12.91 -21.88 -5.55
C ASP A 33 12.43 -20.42 -5.37
N TRP A 34 11.70 -20.12 -4.30
CA TRP A 34 11.03 -18.83 -4.10
C TRP A 34 11.97 -17.63 -4.22
N GLU A 35 13.13 -17.68 -3.56
CA GLU A 35 14.11 -16.59 -3.56
C GLU A 35 14.80 -16.38 -4.93
N THR A 36 14.59 -17.30 -5.88
CA THR A 36 15.13 -17.18 -7.25
C THR A 36 14.13 -16.59 -8.24
N ARG A 37 12.89 -16.37 -7.82
CA ARG A 37 11.83 -15.77 -8.62
C ARG A 37 11.92 -14.25 -8.62
N ASP A 38 11.34 -13.62 -9.62
CA ASP A 38 11.11 -12.19 -9.61
C ASP A 38 9.99 -11.87 -8.62
N LEU A 39 10.34 -11.28 -7.49
CA LEU A 39 9.40 -11.00 -6.40
C LEU A 39 9.08 -9.51 -6.29
N LEU A 40 7.79 -9.22 -6.09
CA LEU A 40 7.36 -8.02 -5.40
C LEU A 40 7.43 -8.30 -3.90
N ARG A 41 8.14 -7.47 -3.15
CA ARG A 41 8.19 -7.53 -1.67
C ARG A 41 7.65 -6.25 -1.07
N VAL A 42 6.72 -6.37 -0.12
CA VAL A 42 6.22 -5.27 0.70
C VAL A 42 6.64 -5.53 2.15
N THR A 43 7.52 -4.68 2.69
CA THR A 43 7.93 -4.72 4.09
C THR A 43 7.18 -3.65 4.86
N VAL A 44 6.29 -4.06 5.77
CA VAL A 44 5.55 -3.17 6.67
C VAL A 44 6.31 -3.09 7.98
N PHE A 45 7.00 -1.99 8.22
CA PHE A 45 7.86 -1.83 9.38
C PHE A 45 7.07 -1.69 10.70
N ARG A 46 7.70 -2.12 11.80
CA ARG A 46 7.15 -2.02 13.15
C ARG A 46 7.24 -0.60 13.68
N THR A 47 6.34 0.28 13.28
CA THR A 47 6.31 1.68 13.72
C THR A 47 5.25 1.98 14.79
N GLY A 48 4.56 0.95 15.30
CA GLY A 48 3.40 1.15 16.16
C GLY A 48 2.24 1.72 15.35
N GLU A 49 1.69 2.87 15.75
CA GLU A 49 0.73 3.62 14.96
C GLU A 49 1.46 4.47 13.93
N GLY A 50 1.12 4.30 12.66
CA GLY A 50 1.71 5.00 11.52
C GLY A 50 2.08 4.08 10.34
N ASP A 51 2.00 4.58 9.13
CA ASP A 51 2.31 3.84 7.90
C ASP A 51 3.79 3.98 7.53
N CYS A 52 4.46 2.86 7.39
CA CYS A 52 5.87 2.79 6.98
C CYS A 52 6.08 1.52 6.16
N MET A 53 6.07 1.63 4.84
CA MET A 53 6.09 0.48 3.95
C MET A 53 7.13 0.65 2.86
N LEU A 54 8.04 -0.33 2.76
CA LEU A 54 9.02 -0.43 1.70
C LEU A 54 8.50 -1.41 0.65
N LEU A 55 8.36 -0.95 -0.58
CA LEU A 55 8.00 -1.75 -1.75
C LEU A 55 9.26 -1.97 -2.60
N GLN A 56 9.53 -3.21 -2.98
CA GLN A 56 10.68 -3.60 -3.78
C GLN A 56 10.25 -4.54 -4.90
N ALA A 57 10.61 -4.23 -6.14
CA ALA A 57 10.39 -5.10 -7.30
C ALA A 57 11.41 -4.77 -8.39
N GLY A 58 11.91 -5.78 -9.12
CA GLY A 58 12.81 -5.59 -10.26
C GLY A 58 14.07 -4.76 -9.96
N GLY A 59 14.56 -4.80 -8.71
CA GLY A 59 15.71 -4.00 -8.26
C GLY A 59 15.40 -2.53 -7.95
N GLU A 60 14.15 -2.09 -8.05
CA GLU A 60 13.70 -0.75 -7.70
C GLU A 60 13.09 -0.72 -6.29
N ASN A 61 13.26 0.40 -5.58
CA ASN A 61 12.74 0.63 -4.25
C ASN A 61 11.80 1.84 -4.21
N MET A 62 10.71 1.71 -3.46
CA MET A 62 9.77 2.79 -3.16
C MET A 62 9.41 2.76 -1.67
N MET A 63 9.42 3.91 -1.00
CA MET A 63 8.73 4.04 0.29
C MET A 63 7.33 4.57 0.06
N LEU A 64 6.34 3.86 0.56
CA LEU A 64 4.95 4.32 0.70
C LEU A 64 4.75 4.69 2.15
N ASP A 65 4.77 5.99 2.43
CA ASP A 65 4.91 6.60 3.75
C ASP A 65 6.16 6.13 4.53
N GLY A 66 6.53 6.86 5.55
CA GLY A 66 7.78 6.64 6.29
C GLY A 66 7.59 6.43 7.80
N GLY A 67 6.36 6.52 8.29
CA GLY A 67 6.07 6.41 9.71
C GLY A 67 6.48 7.63 10.55
N PRO A 68 6.23 7.56 11.86
CA PRO A 68 6.45 8.68 12.76
C PRO A 68 7.93 8.93 13.07
N TYR A 69 8.26 10.18 13.34
CA TYR A 69 9.62 10.66 13.62
C TYR A 69 10.38 9.85 14.67
N LYS A 70 9.69 9.33 15.68
CA LYS A 70 10.31 8.57 16.78
C LYS A 70 11.04 7.30 16.32
N TYR A 71 10.70 6.74 15.16
CA TYR A 71 11.30 5.52 14.60
C TYR A 71 12.35 5.80 13.51
N ARG A 72 12.70 7.07 13.24
CA ARG A 72 13.63 7.49 12.17
C ARG A 72 14.96 6.77 12.16
N GLU A 73 15.54 6.50 13.35
CA GLU A 73 16.83 5.82 13.46
C GLU A 73 16.70 4.33 13.19
N SER A 74 15.66 3.70 13.73
CA SER A 74 15.35 2.28 13.43
C SER A 74 15.07 2.09 11.94
N LEU A 75 14.32 3.00 11.31
CA LEU A 75 14.08 2.96 9.86
C LEU A 75 15.36 3.10 9.06
N ARG A 76 16.21 4.11 9.39
CA ARG A 76 17.53 4.28 8.76
C ARG A 76 18.37 3.01 8.84
N ASP A 77 18.46 2.42 10.03
CA ASP A 77 19.31 1.25 10.26
C ASP A 77 18.72 0.02 9.55
N ALA A 78 17.41 -0.18 9.60
CA ALA A 78 16.73 -1.24 8.87
C ALA A 78 16.88 -1.15 7.34
N LEU A 79 16.91 0.05 6.77
CA LEU A 79 17.18 0.27 5.35
C LEU A 79 18.64 -0.05 5.02
N LYS A 80 19.60 0.38 5.84
CA LYS A 80 21.02 0.07 5.67
C LYS A 80 21.33 -1.42 5.80
N ASP A 81 20.71 -2.10 6.77
CA ASP A 81 20.86 -3.56 6.96
C ASP A 81 20.35 -4.38 5.76
N ARG A 82 19.55 -3.74 4.91
CA ARG A 82 19.05 -4.31 3.64
C ARG A 82 19.81 -3.81 2.41
N ASP A 83 20.95 -3.14 2.61
CA ASP A 83 21.76 -2.53 1.54
C ASP A 83 20.98 -1.53 0.67
N ILE A 84 19.93 -0.90 1.21
CA ILE A 84 19.15 0.10 0.48
C ILE A 84 19.81 1.45 0.65
N SER A 85 20.17 2.06 -0.48
CA SER A 85 20.75 3.40 -0.54
C SER A 85 20.01 4.33 -1.51
N HIS A 86 19.15 3.78 -2.36
CA HIS A 86 18.48 4.48 -3.46
C HIS A 86 16.99 4.15 -3.49
N PHE A 87 16.18 5.17 -3.74
CA PHE A 87 14.73 5.07 -3.95
C PHE A 87 14.35 5.70 -5.29
N LYS A 88 13.58 4.96 -6.08
CA LYS A 88 12.92 5.51 -7.26
C LYS A 88 11.84 6.51 -6.82
N TYR A 89 11.05 6.14 -5.80
CA TYR A 89 9.99 6.99 -5.27
C TYR A 89 9.97 7.03 -3.74
N LEU A 90 9.78 8.23 -3.19
CA LEU A 90 9.19 8.42 -1.88
C LEU A 90 7.77 8.92 -2.08
N PHE A 91 6.77 8.12 -1.73
CA PHE A 91 5.37 8.48 -1.88
C PHE A 91 4.75 8.84 -0.53
N SER A 92 4.17 10.05 -0.43
CA SER A 92 3.41 10.48 0.73
C SER A 92 1.91 10.45 0.44
N THR A 93 1.17 9.64 1.20
CA THR A 93 -0.29 9.53 1.08
C THR A 93 -0.98 10.80 1.55
N HIS A 94 -0.50 11.40 2.64
CA HIS A 94 -0.93 12.68 3.19
C HIS A 94 0.08 13.19 4.23
N PRO A 95 0.01 14.47 4.67
CA PRO A 95 1.07 15.11 5.45
C PRO A 95 0.95 14.96 6.98
N HIS A 96 0.28 13.94 7.53
CA HIS A 96 0.34 13.67 8.97
C HIS A 96 1.71 13.12 9.37
N ASP A 97 2.12 13.39 10.61
CA ASP A 97 3.49 13.11 11.10
C ASP A 97 3.83 11.63 11.13
N ASP A 98 2.84 10.77 11.37
CA ASP A 98 2.97 9.32 11.38
C ASP A 98 2.99 8.68 9.96
N HIS A 99 3.04 9.52 8.92
CA HIS A 99 3.22 9.15 7.52
C HIS A 99 4.44 9.84 6.91
N ILE A 100 4.51 11.18 6.93
CA ILE A 100 5.51 11.95 6.18
C ILE A 100 6.84 12.09 6.90
N ASP A 101 6.89 11.99 8.23
CA ASP A 101 8.10 12.31 8.99
C ASP A 101 9.26 11.36 8.69
N GLY A 102 9.01 10.06 8.52
CA GLY A 102 10.05 9.11 8.12
C GLY A 102 10.59 9.39 6.72
N LEU A 103 9.72 9.76 5.76
CA LEU A 103 10.15 10.18 4.41
C LEU A 103 11.06 11.40 4.49
N ARG A 104 10.70 12.40 5.30
CA ARG A 104 11.55 13.56 5.58
C ARG A 104 12.90 13.15 6.11
N MET A 105 12.97 12.14 6.99
CA MET A 105 14.22 11.67 7.58
C MET A 105 15.06 10.83 6.62
N ILE A 106 14.46 10.06 5.70
CA ILE A 106 15.17 9.39 4.60
C ILE A 106 15.95 10.43 3.78
N MET A 107 15.27 11.50 3.35
CA MET A 107 15.91 12.61 2.64
C MET A 107 16.98 13.31 3.47
N TYR A 108 16.74 13.53 4.77
CA TYR A 108 17.68 14.16 5.68
C TYR A 108 18.96 13.34 5.89
N TYR A 109 18.86 12.01 5.94
CA TYR A 109 19.98 11.09 6.08
C TYR A 109 20.80 10.90 4.79
N GLY A 110 20.35 11.49 3.68
CA GLY A 110 21.08 11.50 2.43
C GLY A 110 20.97 10.22 1.61
N PHE A 111 19.87 9.46 1.78
CA PHE A 111 19.52 8.44 0.81
C PHE A 111 19.27 9.08 -0.56
N GLU A 112 19.69 8.41 -1.62
CA GLU A 112 19.43 8.87 -2.98
C GLU A 112 17.95 8.67 -3.33
N VAL A 113 17.31 9.70 -3.87
CA VAL A 113 15.86 9.71 -4.19
C VAL A 113 15.67 10.37 -5.55
N GLU A 114 15.06 9.66 -6.49
CA GLU A 114 14.76 10.22 -7.82
C GLU A 114 13.59 11.21 -7.73
N GLU A 115 12.46 10.78 -7.15
CA GLU A 115 11.26 11.60 -7.04
C GLU A 115 10.58 11.46 -5.67
N PHE A 116 10.12 12.60 -5.15
CA PHE A 116 9.11 12.61 -4.07
C PHE A 116 7.74 12.84 -4.70
N VAL A 117 6.81 11.91 -4.48
CA VAL A 117 5.51 11.87 -5.14
C VAL A 117 4.38 12.00 -4.11
N SER A 118 3.35 12.77 -4.43
CA SER A 118 2.12 12.86 -3.64
C SER A 118 0.94 13.32 -4.52
N MET A 119 -0.28 13.05 -4.07
CA MET A 119 -1.48 13.65 -4.68
C MET A 119 -1.76 15.06 -4.14
N PHE A 120 -1.21 15.42 -2.98
CA PHE A 120 -1.32 16.77 -2.42
C PHE A 120 -0.42 17.76 -3.16
N PRO A 121 -0.78 19.05 -3.21
CA PRO A 121 0.14 20.07 -3.69
C PRO A 121 1.33 20.25 -2.74
N LYS A 122 2.50 20.62 -3.29
CA LYS A 122 3.74 20.81 -2.50
C LYS A 122 3.57 21.75 -1.30
N ASN A 123 2.68 22.72 -1.41
CA ASN A 123 2.41 23.75 -0.40
C ASN A 123 1.09 23.52 0.35
N VAL A 124 0.55 22.31 0.38
CA VAL A 124 -0.65 22.01 1.15
C VAL A 124 -0.45 22.43 2.61
N HIS A 125 -1.51 23.00 3.17
CA HIS A 125 -1.52 23.44 4.55
C HIS A 125 -1.93 22.26 5.45
N ASP A 126 -1.08 21.91 6.39
CA ASP A 126 -1.39 21.07 7.54
C ASP A 126 -1.17 21.87 8.82
N THR A 127 -1.97 21.61 9.86
CA THR A 127 -1.97 22.39 11.10
C THR A 127 -0.66 22.27 11.89
N GLU A 128 0.09 21.17 11.71
CA GLU A 128 1.32 20.86 12.41
C GLU A 128 2.56 21.31 11.64
N GLY A 129 2.40 21.68 10.38
CA GLY A 129 3.46 22.13 9.47
C GLY A 129 4.42 21.02 9.06
N ASN A 130 3.97 19.77 9.03
CA ASN A 130 4.81 18.62 8.67
C ASN A 130 5.17 18.63 7.19
N GLN A 131 4.19 18.96 6.32
CA GLN A 131 4.46 19.18 4.89
C GLN A 131 5.57 20.22 4.68
N LYS A 132 5.46 21.38 5.34
CA LYS A 132 6.45 22.44 5.23
C LYS A 132 7.83 21.97 5.68
N LYS A 133 7.92 21.20 6.78
CA LYS A 133 9.18 20.64 7.28
C LYS A 133 9.79 19.67 6.28
N ALA A 134 8.97 18.78 5.69
CA ALA A 134 9.42 17.80 4.70
C ALA A 134 9.90 18.49 3.42
N MET A 135 9.14 19.46 2.92
CA MET A 135 9.51 20.20 1.70
C MET A 135 10.77 21.03 1.86
N ALA A 136 11.05 21.56 3.05
CA ALA A 136 12.30 22.25 3.32
C ALA A 136 13.53 21.32 3.22
N VAL A 137 13.41 20.06 3.63
CA VAL A 137 14.48 19.06 3.47
C VAL A 137 14.62 18.66 2.01
N LEU A 138 13.48 18.40 1.32
CA LEU A 138 13.43 18.07 -0.10
C LEU A 138 14.12 19.14 -0.95
N ASP A 139 13.79 20.42 -0.75
CA ASP A 139 14.39 21.55 -1.49
C ASP A 139 15.90 21.64 -1.25
N LYS A 140 16.33 21.45 0.00
CA LYS A 140 17.75 21.42 0.35
C LYS A 140 18.50 20.25 -0.30
N ALA A 141 17.85 19.10 -0.43
CA ALA A 141 18.41 17.93 -1.09
C ALA A 141 18.36 18.00 -2.62
N GLY A 142 17.61 18.96 -3.18
CA GLY A 142 17.43 19.10 -4.64
C GLY A 142 16.57 17.99 -5.26
N ILE A 143 15.72 17.34 -4.47
CA ILE A 143 14.87 16.24 -4.94
C ILE A 143 13.66 16.80 -5.68
N HIS A 144 13.32 16.19 -6.82
CA HIS A 144 12.16 16.58 -7.60
C HIS A 144 10.86 16.22 -6.87
N TYR A 145 9.93 17.19 -6.77
CA TYR A 145 8.56 16.96 -6.30
C TYR A 145 7.62 16.76 -7.47
N ARG A 146 6.95 15.62 -7.52
CA ARG A 146 5.94 15.31 -8.52
C ARG A 146 4.56 15.20 -7.88
N GLN A 147 3.67 16.12 -8.22
CA GLN A 147 2.26 15.98 -7.89
C GLN A 147 1.60 15.09 -8.94
N ILE A 148 0.86 14.08 -8.47
CA ILE A 148 0.05 13.19 -9.30
C ILE A 148 -1.43 13.42 -9.03
N SER A 149 -2.27 12.93 -9.94
CA SER A 149 -3.73 13.11 -9.94
C SER A 149 -4.44 11.77 -9.76
N TYR A 150 -5.74 11.85 -9.52
CA TYR A 150 -6.63 10.69 -9.49
C TYR A 150 -6.50 9.87 -10.80
N GLY A 151 -6.28 8.57 -10.65
CA GLY A 151 -6.12 7.63 -11.75
C GLY A 151 -4.72 7.60 -12.39
N ASP A 152 -3.77 8.46 -11.94
CA ASP A 152 -2.39 8.37 -12.40
C ASP A 152 -1.74 7.07 -11.92
N GLU A 153 -0.78 6.57 -12.71
CA GLU A 153 -0.07 5.34 -12.45
C GLU A 153 1.45 5.58 -12.29
N LEU A 154 2.04 4.86 -11.34
CA LEU A 154 3.49 4.67 -11.24
C LEU A 154 3.83 3.20 -11.48
N THR A 155 5.02 2.96 -11.99
CA THR A 155 5.56 1.61 -12.16
C THR A 155 6.77 1.38 -11.26
N LEU A 156 6.83 0.21 -10.62
CA LEU A 156 7.95 -0.22 -9.79
C LEU A 156 8.31 -1.66 -10.15
N GLY A 157 9.39 -1.86 -10.92
CA GLY A 157 9.92 -3.18 -11.27
C GLY A 157 8.88 -4.19 -11.81
N GLY A 158 7.94 -3.72 -12.64
CA GLY A 158 6.84 -4.52 -13.17
C GLY A 158 5.53 -4.45 -12.38
N ALA A 159 5.53 -3.92 -11.17
CA ALA A 159 4.30 -3.60 -10.45
C ALA A 159 3.69 -2.28 -10.96
N ALA A 160 2.36 -2.24 -11.12
CA ALA A 160 1.59 -1.04 -11.41
C ALA A 160 0.91 -0.54 -10.15
N LEU A 161 1.05 0.76 -9.84
CA LEU A 161 0.42 1.42 -8.71
C LEU A 161 -0.48 2.53 -9.22
N THR A 162 -1.79 2.42 -9.01
CA THR A 162 -2.77 3.44 -9.40
C THR A 162 -3.32 4.13 -8.15
N PHE A 163 -3.49 5.45 -8.22
CA PHE A 163 -3.78 6.28 -7.06
C PHE A 163 -5.17 6.92 -7.15
N TYR A 164 -5.90 6.87 -6.03
CA TYR A 164 -7.26 7.39 -5.89
C TYR A 164 -7.36 8.26 -4.64
N SER A 165 -8.04 9.40 -4.74
CA SER A 165 -8.32 10.28 -3.61
C SER A 165 -9.69 10.94 -3.77
N TRP A 166 -10.18 11.52 -2.70
CA TRP A 166 -11.36 12.37 -2.69
C TRP A 166 -10.97 13.81 -2.31
N PRO A 167 -10.56 14.66 -3.28
CA PRO A 167 -10.06 16.02 -2.99
C PRO A 167 -11.04 16.92 -2.26
N GLU A 168 -12.36 16.66 -2.40
CA GLU A 168 -13.43 17.40 -1.73
C GLU A 168 -13.68 16.94 -0.29
N GLY A 169 -12.95 15.93 0.19
CA GLY A 169 -12.97 15.48 1.57
C GLY A 169 -12.64 16.61 2.55
N ARG A 170 -13.26 16.61 3.73
CA ARG A 170 -13.18 17.72 4.68
C ARG A 170 -11.91 17.74 5.51
N THR A 171 -11.18 16.64 5.57
CA THR A 171 -9.95 16.49 6.36
C THR A 171 -8.84 15.91 5.47
N LEU A 172 -7.59 16.00 5.93
CA LEU A 172 -6.47 15.39 5.22
C LEU A 172 -6.63 13.86 5.10
N ASP A 173 -7.20 13.20 6.12
CA ASP A 173 -7.51 11.77 6.07
C ASP A 173 -8.58 11.47 5.02
N ALA A 174 -9.62 12.31 4.92
CA ALA A 174 -10.64 12.12 3.89
C ALA A 174 -10.09 12.33 2.47
N GLN A 175 -9.04 13.11 2.32
CA GLN A 175 -8.38 13.42 1.05
C GLN A 175 -7.18 12.51 0.76
N CYS A 176 -6.73 11.68 1.72
CA CYS A 176 -5.52 10.89 1.57
C CYS A 176 -5.62 9.91 0.39
N SER A 177 -4.45 9.50 -0.11
CA SER A 177 -4.37 8.64 -1.27
C SER A 177 -4.58 7.17 -0.91
N MET A 178 -5.59 6.56 -1.51
CA MET A 178 -5.70 5.10 -1.61
C MET A 178 -4.89 4.64 -2.82
N THR A 179 -4.09 3.58 -2.66
CA THR A 179 -3.24 3.02 -3.73
C THR A 179 -3.65 1.60 -4.04
N LYS A 180 -3.98 1.33 -5.30
CA LYS A 180 -4.16 -0.01 -5.84
C LYS A 180 -2.84 -0.47 -6.45
N LEU A 181 -2.32 -1.62 -6.03
CA LEU A 181 -1.15 -2.26 -6.61
C LEU A 181 -1.57 -3.54 -7.32
N ILE A 182 -1.02 -3.74 -8.53
CA ILE A 182 -1.14 -4.97 -9.32
C ILE A 182 0.26 -5.46 -9.69
N TYR A 183 0.52 -6.74 -9.49
CA TYR A 183 1.75 -7.42 -9.91
C TYR A 183 1.40 -8.82 -10.40
N GLY A 184 1.41 -9.03 -11.73
CA GLY A 184 0.86 -10.24 -12.35
C GLY A 184 -0.64 -10.40 -12.01
N ASP A 185 -1.00 -11.54 -11.44
CA ASP A 185 -2.36 -11.83 -10.98
C ASP A 185 -2.61 -11.37 -9.53
N CYS A 186 -1.56 -10.91 -8.84
CA CYS A 186 -1.62 -10.45 -7.45
C CYS A 186 -2.08 -9.00 -7.32
N SER A 187 -2.85 -8.70 -6.27
CA SER A 187 -3.35 -7.36 -5.99
C SER A 187 -3.28 -6.98 -4.52
N ALA A 188 -2.94 -5.72 -4.25
CA ALA A 188 -2.95 -5.15 -2.91
C ALA A 188 -3.68 -3.80 -2.90
N LEU A 189 -4.39 -3.51 -1.82
CA LEU A 189 -5.02 -2.22 -1.60
C LEU A 189 -4.46 -1.56 -0.33
N PHE A 190 -3.77 -0.44 -0.53
CA PHE A 190 -3.25 0.40 0.54
C PHE A 190 -4.21 1.57 0.74
N THR A 191 -4.89 1.59 1.86
CA THR A 191 -5.98 2.54 2.09
C THR A 191 -5.57 3.79 2.85
N ALA A 192 -4.27 3.94 3.19
CA ALA A 192 -3.82 5.04 4.03
C ALA A 192 -4.78 5.27 5.21
N ASP A 193 -5.23 6.49 5.41
CA ASP A 193 -6.09 6.86 6.53
C ASP A 193 -7.51 7.25 6.11
N ILE A 194 -8.00 6.71 4.96
CA ILE A 194 -9.37 6.99 4.52
C ILE A 194 -10.38 6.68 5.62
N ILE A 195 -11.21 7.67 5.93
CA ILE A 195 -12.29 7.57 6.91
C ILE A 195 -13.56 6.97 6.31
N GLY A 196 -14.57 6.73 7.14
CA GLY A 196 -15.84 6.13 6.69
C GLY A 196 -16.52 6.86 5.55
N ASP A 197 -16.52 8.20 5.56
CA ASP A 197 -17.10 9.03 4.50
C ASP A 197 -16.39 8.79 3.16
N THR A 198 -15.06 8.68 3.17
CA THR A 198 -14.27 8.39 1.96
C THR A 198 -14.51 6.95 1.48
N GLN A 199 -14.67 5.98 2.39
CA GLN A 199 -15.03 4.61 2.03
C GLN A 199 -16.39 4.57 1.32
N HIS A 200 -17.39 5.31 1.82
CA HIS A 200 -18.69 5.44 1.16
C HIS A 200 -18.57 6.11 -0.20
N HIS A 201 -17.81 7.20 -0.30
CA HIS A 201 -17.56 7.88 -1.57
C HIS A 201 -16.94 6.92 -2.62
N PHE A 202 -15.96 6.13 -2.25
CA PHE A 202 -15.34 5.17 -3.17
C PHE A 202 -16.28 4.02 -3.56
N LEU A 203 -17.15 3.57 -2.66
CA LEU A 203 -18.20 2.60 -3.00
C LEU A 203 -19.20 3.13 -4.04
N GLU A 204 -19.45 4.44 -4.05
CA GLU A 204 -20.39 5.08 -4.98
C GLU A 204 -19.75 5.46 -6.32
N THR A 205 -18.44 5.68 -6.35
CA THR A 205 -17.76 6.32 -7.49
C THR A 205 -16.74 5.44 -8.22
N LEU A 206 -16.20 4.41 -7.56
CA LEU A 206 -15.24 3.50 -8.18
C LEU A 206 -15.94 2.24 -8.70
N GLU A 207 -15.44 1.74 -9.83
CA GLU A 207 -15.83 0.41 -10.30
C GLU A 207 -15.41 -0.66 -9.28
N PRO A 208 -16.23 -1.71 -9.05
CA PRO A 208 -15.96 -2.73 -8.04
C PRO A 208 -14.59 -3.41 -8.19
N GLU A 209 -14.09 -3.57 -9.40
CA GLU A 209 -12.80 -4.19 -9.72
C GLU A 209 -11.62 -3.39 -9.19
N ILE A 210 -11.76 -2.07 -9.05
CA ILE A 210 -10.73 -1.19 -8.48
C ILE A 210 -10.56 -1.48 -6.98
N LEU A 211 -11.67 -1.69 -6.28
CA LEU A 211 -11.65 -1.96 -4.84
C LEU A 211 -11.19 -3.39 -4.52
N LYS A 212 -11.53 -4.37 -5.37
CA LYS A 212 -11.21 -5.77 -5.11
C LYS A 212 -9.71 -6.01 -4.99
N ALA A 213 -9.24 -6.70 -3.94
CA ALA A 213 -7.82 -6.97 -3.71
C ALA A 213 -7.60 -8.21 -2.85
N ASP A 214 -6.50 -8.96 -3.12
CA ASP A 214 -6.12 -10.16 -2.36
C ASP A 214 -5.70 -9.81 -0.94
N VAL A 215 -4.96 -8.71 -0.79
CA VAL A 215 -4.45 -8.25 0.50
C VAL A 215 -4.80 -6.78 0.74
N LEU A 216 -5.18 -6.46 1.97
CA LEU A 216 -5.69 -5.15 2.35
C LEU A 216 -4.93 -4.55 3.53
N LYS A 217 -4.39 -3.33 3.37
CA LYS A 217 -4.01 -2.47 4.50
C LYS A 217 -5.28 -1.90 5.12
N ALA A 218 -5.51 -2.16 6.40
CA ALA A 218 -6.66 -1.58 7.10
C ALA A 218 -6.56 -0.06 7.18
N PRO A 219 -7.65 0.70 6.88
CA PRO A 219 -7.63 2.15 6.91
C PRO A 219 -7.38 2.70 8.31
N HIS A 220 -6.70 3.86 8.36
CA HIS A 220 -6.48 4.68 9.55
C HIS A 220 -5.98 3.84 10.74
N HIS A 221 -4.95 3.03 10.50
CA HIS A 221 -4.28 2.15 11.48
C HIS A 221 -5.24 1.27 12.29
N GLY A 222 -6.45 1.02 11.76
CA GLY A 222 -7.48 0.24 12.46
C GLY A 222 -8.10 0.93 13.67
N LEU A 223 -7.95 2.24 13.83
CA LEU A 223 -8.54 3.03 14.92
C LEU A 223 -10.07 3.01 14.89
N THR A 224 -10.64 2.87 13.70
CA THR A 224 -12.08 2.69 13.47
C THR A 224 -12.36 1.39 12.74
N ALA A 225 -13.57 0.87 12.84
CA ALA A 225 -14.00 -0.24 11.99
C ALA A 225 -14.15 0.25 10.54
N MET A 226 -13.83 -0.63 9.59
CA MET A 226 -14.16 -0.38 8.19
C MET A 226 -15.68 -0.40 7.98
N VAL A 227 -16.15 0.39 7.02
CA VAL A 227 -17.53 0.28 6.51
C VAL A 227 -17.75 -1.16 6.04
N PRO A 228 -18.80 -1.86 6.49
CA PRO A 228 -19.00 -3.28 6.16
C PRO A 228 -19.08 -3.55 4.66
N ASP A 229 -19.71 -2.65 3.90
CA ASP A 229 -19.85 -2.77 2.45
C ASP A 229 -18.52 -2.52 1.73
N PHE A 230 -17.66 -1.63 2.27
CA PHE A 230 -16.30 -1.43 1.75
C PHE A 230 -15.46 -2.70 1.91
N LEU A 231 -15.46 -3.30 3.11
CA LEU A 231 -14.77 -4.57 3.33
C LEU A 231 -15.33 -5.70 2.46
N THR A 232 -16.63 -5.68 2.15
CA THR A 232 -17.26 -6.64 1.24
C THR A 232 -16.84 -6.41 -0.22
N ALA A 233 -16.74 -5.15 -0.64
CA ALA A 233 -16.31 -4.80 -2.00
C ALA A 233 -14.83 -5.14 -2.25
N VAL A 234 -13.96 -4.92 -1.24
CA VAL A 234 -12.54 -5.31 -1.32
C VAL A 234 -12.38 -6.83 -1.34
N ASP A 235 -13.17 -7.55 -0.56
CA ASP A 235 -13.18 -9.02 -0.45
C ASP A 235 -11.77 -9.64 -0.29
N PRO A 236 -10.97 -9.16 0.69
CA PRO A 236 -9.58 -9.57 0.82
C PRO A 236 -9.44 -10.96 1.45
N ALA A 237 -8.38 -11.69 1.09
CA ALA A 237 -7.99 -12.92 1.78
C ALA A 237 -7.13 -12.66 3.03
N TYR A 238 -6.55 -11.46 3.16
CA TYR A 238 -5.68 -11.09 4.27
C TYR A 238 -5.75 -9.59 4.56
N ILE A 239 -5.63 -9.23 5.86
CA ILE A 239 -5.62 -7.82 6.31
C ILE A 239 -4.39 -7.58 7.19
N TRP A 240 -3.67 -6.47 6.97
CA TRP A 240 -2.69 -5.98 7.94
C TRP A 240 -3.11 -4.61 8.50
N VAL A 241 -2.69 -4.37 9.74
CA VAL A 241 -2.99 -3.16 10.49
C VAL A 241 -1.68 -2.54 10.97
N THR A 242 -1.45 -1.29 10.63
CA THR A 242 -0.25 -0.53 11.00
C THR A 242 -0.38 0.06 12.40
N ASN A 243 -0.61 -0.81 13.39
CA ASN A 243 -0.79 -0.49 14.81
C ASN A 243 -0.57 -1.74 15.66
N TYR A 244 -0.76 -1.61 16.98
CA TYR A 244 -0.85 -2.73 17.93
C TYR A 244 -2.25 -3.36 17.94
N GLY A 245 -2.33 -4.66 18.17
CA GLY A 245 -3.60 -5.38 18.24
C GLY A 245 -4.58 -4.84 19.29
N THR A 246 -4.07 -4.24 20.36
CA THR A 246 -4.87 -3.58 21.40
C THR A 246 -5.56 -2.30 20.91
N ARG A 247 -4.98 -1.60 19.95
CA ARG A 247 -5.55 -0.39 19.34
C ARG A 247 -6.44 -0.71 18.15
N GLY A 248 -5.99 -1.64 17.29
CA GLY A 248 -6.71 -2.08 16.09
C GLY A 248 -7.76 -3.18 16.33
N TYR A 249 -8.24 -3.37 17.56
CA TYR A 249 -9.16 -4.44 17.94
C TYR A 249 -10.47 -4.48 17.12
N ARG A 250 -10.90 -3.33 16.59
CA ARG A 250 -12.13 -3.26 15.75
C ARG A 250 -11.94 -4.02 14.44
N ILE A 251 -10.77 -3.87 13.82
CA ILE A 251 -10.41 -4.61 12.60
C ILE A 251 -10.24 -6.09 12.92
N LYS A 252 -9.56 -6.42 14.04
CA LYS A 252 -9.46 -7.80 14.51
C LYS A 252 -10.83 -8.47 14.60
N ASN A 253 -11.80 -7.81 15.27
CA ASN A 253 -13.16 -8.32 15.42
C ASN A 253 -13.89 -8.46 14.07
N GLN A 254 -13.64 -7.58 13.10
CA GLN A 254 -14.19 -7.71 11.75
C GLN A 254 -13.59 -8.90 11.00
N GLY A 255 -12.26 -9.09 11.10
CA GLY A 255 -11.57 -10.24 10.53
C GLY A 255 -12.06 -11.56 11.12
N GLU A 256 -12.17 -11.65 12.46
CA GLU A 256 -12.67 -12.86 13.14
C GLU A 256 -14.07 -13.26 12.67
N ARG A 257 -14.99 -12.30 12.52
CA ARG A 257 -16.36 -12.55 12.03
C ARG A 257 -16.37 -13.10 10.60
N ARG A 258 -15.41 -12.73 9.78
CA ARG A 258 -15.28 -13.15 8.38
C ARG A 258 -14.28 -14.30 8.19
N LYS A 259 -13.62 -14.75 9.27
CA LYS A 259 -12.56 -15.77 9.27
C LYS A 259 -11.36 -15.36 8.43
N LEU A 260 -11.07 -14.06 8.39
CA LEU A 260 -9.92 -13.50 7.70
C LEU A 260 -8.73 -13.41 8.66
N PRO A 261 -7.51 -13.80 8.24
CA PRO A 261 -6.29 -13.55 9.00
C PRO A 261 -6.03 -12.04 9.08
N VAL A 262 -5.73 -11.55 10.29
CA VAL A 262 -5.38 -10.16 10.57
C VAL A 262 -4.09 -10.13 11.34
N GLN A 263 -3.07 -9.41 10.86
CA GLN A 263 -1.80 -9.20 11.55
C GLN A 263 -1.58 -7.71 11.83
N PHE A 264 -0.80 -7.42 12.88
CA PHE A 264 -0.55 -6.07 13.38
C PHE A 264 0.94 -5.77 13.31
N SER A 265 1.35 -4.76 12.54
CA SER A 265 2.77 -4.40 12.43
C SER A 265 3.38 -3.90 13.75
N GLY A 266 2.56 -3.43 14.69
CA GLY A 266 3.00 -3.08 16.04
C GLY A 266 3.59 -4.27 16.82
N ASP A 267 3.20 -5.50 16.49
CA ASP A 267 3.72 -6.72 17.12
C ASP A 267 5.04 -7.18 16.48
N GLY A 268 5.35 -6.73 15.26
CA GLY A 268 6.57 -7.05 14.52
C GLY A 268 6.42 -6.73 13.03
N THR A 269 7.53 -6.55 12.35
CA THR A 269 7.55 -6.28 10.90
C THR A 269 6.85 -7.40 10.13
N ILE A 270 5.95 -7.01 9.22
CA ILE A 270 5.23 -7.94 8.33
C ILE A 270 5.89 -7.86 6.95
N ILE A 271 6.13 -9.01 6.35
CA ILE A 271 6.68 -9.13 5.00
C ILE A 271 5.64 -9.86 4.14
N LEU A 272 5.23 -9.20 3.06
CA LEU A 272 4.37 -9.76 2.03
C LEU A 272 5.21 -9.90 0.76
N GLU A 273 5.23 -11.08 0.20
CA GLU A 273 5.95 -11.39 -1.04
C GLU A 273 5.01 -12.00 -2.06
N CYS A 274 5.14 -11.58 -3.31
CA CYS A 274 4.36 -12.10 -4.42
C CYS A 274 5.26 -12.37 -5.62
N ASP A 275 5.10 -13.53 -6.27
CA ASP A 275 5.80 -13.90 -7.51
C ASP A 275 5.01 -13.57 -8.79
N GLY A 276 3.93 -12.82 -8.64
CA GLY A 276 2.99 -12.51 -9.73
C GLY A 276 1.81 -13.50 -9.83
N THR A 277 1.80 -14.54 -9.00
CA THR A 277 0.72 -15.55 -8.97
C THR A 277 0.17 -15.69 -7.55
N ASP A 278 1.04 -15.85 -6.54
CA ASP A 278 0.68 -16.15 -5.17
C ASP A 278 1.32 -15.19 -4.18
N TRP A 279 0.64 -14.95 -3.05
CA TRP A 279 1.16 -14.21 -1.91
C TRP A 279 1.68 -15.15 -0.82
N TYR A 280 2.90 -14.90 -0.35
CA TYR A 280 3.44 -15.47 0.89
C TYR A 280 3.68 -14.38 1.92
N ILE A 281 3.04 -14.52 3.08
CA ILE A 281 3.02 -13.48 4.12
C ILE A 281 3.55 -14.07 5.42
N HIS A 282 4.53 -13.41 6.02
CA HIS A 282 5.06 -13.78 7.33
C HIS A 282 5.34 -12.55 8.19
N GLN A 283 5.40 -12.76 9.50
CA GLN A 283 5.64 -11.71 10.46
C GLN A 283 6.82 -12.05 11.36
N ASN A 284 7.79 -11.15 11.42
CA ASN A 284 8.95 -11.20 12.30
C ASN A 284 8.60 -10.52 13.63
N LEU A 285 8.08 -11.29 14.58
CA LEU A 285 7.66 -10.76 15.88
C LEU A 285 8.79 -10.02 16.59
N ARG A 286 8.48 -8.81 17.12
CA ARG A 286 9.39 -7.90 17.84
C ARG A 286 10.54 -7.31 17.03
N GLN A 287 10.66 -7.59 15.73
CA GLN A 287 11.64 -6.96 14.85
C GLN A 287 11.06 -5.66 14.25
N PHE A 288 11.98 -4.70 14.01
CA PHE A 288 11.66 -3.47 13.27
C PHE A 288 11.85 -3.70 11.78
#